data_0d5f3d89ef525fe9daaffa33c75ff65f
#
_entry.id   0d5f3d89ef525fe9daaffa33c75ff65f
#
_cell.length_a   1.000
_cell.length_b   1.000
_cell.length_c   1.000
_cell.angle_alpha   90.00
_cell.angle_beta   90.00
_cell.angle_gamma   90.00
#
_symmetry.space_group_name_H-M   'P 1'
#
loop_
_entity.id
_entity.type
_entity.pdbx_description
1 polymer ?
#
loop_
_entity_poly.entity_id
_entity_poly.type
_entity_poly.pdbx_seq_one_letter_code
_entity_poly.pdbx_strand_id
1 'polypeptide(L)' 'MPNIGPKVWGPHGWKFIHYITLGYPDNPTENDKKTYLNFFTNLQKVIPCGLCANN' A
#
# COMPACT_ATOMS: atom_id res chain seq x y z
N MET A 1 16.89 -12.07 9.84
CA MET A 1 15.46 -11.79 9.62
C MET A 1 14.77 -12.99 9.02
N PRO A 2 13.64 -13.37 9.56
CA PRO A 2 12.85 -14.39 8.90
C PRO A 2 12.43 -13.91 7.51
N ASN A 3 12.19 -14.87 6.65
CA ASN A 3 11.75 -14.56 5.30
C ASN A 3 10.28 -14.14 5.32
N ILE A 4 10.04 -12.88 5.02
CA ILE A 4 8.68 -12.32 4.98
C ILE A 4 8.33 -11.89 3.57
N GLY A 5 8.47 -12.83 2.66
CA GLY A 5 8.14 -12.56 1.25
C GLY A 5 6.63 -12.43 1.01
N PRO A 6 6.26 -12.12 -0.23
CA PRO A 6 4.84 -11.88 -0.59
C PRO A 6 3.90 -13.03 -0.27
N LYS A 7 4.40 -14.26 -0.24
CA LYS A 7 3.55 -15.40 0.12
C LYS A 7 3.09 -15.34 1.57
N VAL A 8 3.87 -14.69 2.43
CA VAL A 8 3.56 -14.58 3.84
C VAL A 8 2.60 -13.43 4.12
N TRP A 9 2.93 -12.23 3.63
CA TRP A 9 2.15 -11.05 3.96
C TRP A 9 1.14 -10.66 2.87
N GLY A 10 1.32 -11.18 1.65
CA GLY A 10 0.54 -10.75 0.51
C GLY A 10 -0.97 -10.79 0.70
N PRO A 11 -1.54 -11.94 1.12
CA PRO A 11 -3.00 -12.02 1.31
C PRO A 11 -3.52 -11.03 2.34
N HIS A 12 -2.78 -10.81 3.42
CA HIS A 12 -3.18 -9.85 4.46
C HIS A 12 -3.01 -8.42 3.97
N GLY A 13 -1.91 -8.16 3.27
CA GLY A 13 -1.63 -6.83 2.72
C GLY A 13 -2.67 -6.42 1.69
N TRP A 14 -3.03 -7.34 0.79
CA TRP A 14 -4.05 -7.06 -0.23
C TRP A 14 -5.40 -6.73 0.38
N LYS A 15 -5.80 -7.46 1.42
CA LYS A 15 -7.05 -7.16 2.11
C LYS A 15 -7.02 -5.78 2.73
N PHE A 16 -5.93 -5.44 3.39
CA PHE A 16 -5.79 -4.15 4.04
C PHE A 16 -5.83 -3.01 3.01
N ILE A 17 -5.10 -3.15 1.92
CA ILE A 17 -5.08 -2.15 0.85
C ILE A 17 -6.48 -2.01 0.25
N HIS A 18 -7.19 -3.11 0.08
CA HIS A 18 -8.55 -3.08 -0.43
C HIS A 18 -9.45 -2.24 0.48
N TYR A 19 -9.35 -2.44 1.79
CA TYR A 19 -10.13 -1.64 2.74
C TYR A 19 -9.76 -0.16 2.67
N ILE A 20 -8.49 0.14 2.48
CA ILE A 20 -8.05 1.53 2.33
C ILE A 20 -8.70 2.17 1.10
N THR A 21 -8.76 1.44 -0.01
CA THR A 21 -9.36 1.99 -1.23
C THR A 21 -10.86 2.19 -1.09
N LEU A 22 -11.52 1.35 -0.28
CA LEU A 22 -12.95 1.53 -0.02
C LEU A 22 -13.22 2.79 0.80
N GLY A 23 -12.23 3.27 1.52
CA GLY A 23 -12.35 4.50 2.28
C GLY A 23 -12.09 5.77 1.48
N TYR A 24 -11.71 5.63 0.21
CA TYR A 24 -11.45 6.79 -0.63
C TYR A 24 -12.75 7.57 -0.86
N PRO A 25 -12.74 8.89 -0.65
CA PRO A 25 -13.98 9.67 -0.78
C PRO A 25 -14.49 9.71 -2.21
N ASP A 26 -15.83 9.80 -2.35
CA ASP A 26 -16.46 9.88 -3.67
C ASP A 26 -16.10 11.17 -4.39
N ASN A 27 -15.95 12.25 -3.64
CA ASN A 27 -15.54 13.54 -4.19
C ASN A 27 -14.24 13.99 -3.51
N PRO A 28 -13.11 13.41 -3.89
CA PRO A 28 -11.86 13.69 -3.21
C PRO A 28 -11.39 15.13 -3.45
N THR A 29 -10.94 15.78 -2.37
CA THR A 29 -10.30 17.08 -2.48
C THR A 29 -8.88 16.90 -3.02
N GLU A 30 -8.24 18.00 -3.39
CA GLU A 30 -6.84 17.93 -3.82
C GLU A 30 -5.95 17.40 -2.68
N ASN A 31 -6.30 17.75 -1.44
CA ASN A 31 -5.56 17.25 -0.29
C ASN A 31 -5.76 15.75 -0.11
N ASP A 32 -6.98 15.26 -0.34
CA ASP A 32 -7.25 13.82 -0.27
C ASP A 32 -6.41 13.07 -1.30
N LYS A 33 -6.35 13.59 -2.51
CA LYS A 33 -5.57 12.97 -3.57
C LYS A 33 -4.09 12.92 -3.23
N LYS A 34 -3.56 14.01 -2.70
CA LYS A 34 -2.15 14.06 -2.28
C LYS A 34 -1.87 13.08 -1.16
N THR A 35 -2.76 13.01 -0.20
CA THR A 35 -2.59 12.11 0.95
C THR A 35 -2.50 10.66 0.49
N TYR A 36 -3.43 10.23 -0.36
CA TYR A 36 -3.42 8.86 -0.86
C TYR A 36 -2.22 8.59 -1.75
N LEU A 37 -1.86 9.54 -2.60
CA LEU A 37 -0.69 9.38 -3.45
C LEU A 37 0.58 9.23 -2.61
N ASN A 38 0.74 10.06 -1.60
CA ASN A 38 1.90 9.99 -0.71
C ASN A 38 1.93 8.67 0.05
N PHE A 39 0.77 8.22 0.51
CA PHE A 39 0.68 6.95 1.22
C PHE A 39 1.16 5.79 0.33
N PHE A 40 0.61 5.68 -0.87
CA PHE A 40 0.96 4.57 -1.74
C PHE A 40 2.39 4.67 -2.27
N THR A 41 2.87 5.88 -2.51
CA THR A 41 4.26 6.08 -2.91
C THR A 41 5.21 5.62 -1.82
N ASN A 42 4.92 5.98 -0.58
CA ASN A 42 5.76 5.58 0.55
C ASN A 42 5.61 4.10 0.88
N LEU A 43 4.43 3.53 0.65
CA LEU A 43 4.20 2.12 0.89
C LEU A 43 5.17 1.26 0.08
N GLN A 44 5.44 1.64 -1.15
CA GLN A 44 6.38 0.91 -2.00
C GLN A 44 7.77 0.80 -1.37
N LYS A 45 8.12 1.76 -0.54
CA LYS A 45 9.45 1.80 0.09
C LYS A 45 9.54 0.96 1.34
N VAL A 46 8.41 0.60 1.93
CA VAL A 46 8.41 -0.08 3.22
C VAL A 46 7.87 -1.50 3.17
N ILE A 47 7.24 -1.91 2.09
CA ILE A 47 6.73 -3.28 2.00
C ILE A 47 7.89 -4.26 2.00
N PRO A 48 7.77 -5.38 2.72
CA PRO A 48 8.85 -6.36 2.83
C PRO A 48 8.94 -7.27 1.60
N CYS A 49 9.26 -6.67 0.47
CA CYS A 49 9.38 -7.37 -0.80
C CYS A 49 10.47 -6.67 -1.62
N GLY A 50 11.61 -7.32 -1.76
CA GLY A 50 12.73 -6.75 -2.48
C GLY A 50 12.40 -6.41 -3.93
N LEU A 51 11.69 -7.30 -4.62
CA LEU A 51 11.31 -7.07 -6.01
C LEU A 51 10.30 -5.92 -6.13
N CYS A 52 9.36 -5.85 -5.20
CA CYS A 52 8.35 -4.80 -5.23
C CYS A 52 8.98 -3.44 -4.92
N ALA A 53 9.92 -3.41 -4.00
CA ALA A 53 10.56 -2.17 -3.59
C ALA A 53 11.52 -1.61 -4.64
N ASN A 54 12.07 -2.49 -5.48
CA ASN A 54 13.03 -2.07 -6.51
C ASN A 54 12.37 -1.65 -7.82
N ASN A 55 11.10 -1.86 -7.93
CA ASN A 55 10.35 -1.42 -9.10
C ASN A 55 9.63 -0.12 -8.79
#